data_a19e0eb47f158e86b5c83567b3dd6d69
#
_entry.id   a19e0eb47f158e86b5c83567b3dd6d69
#
_cell.length_a   1.000
_cell.length_b   1.000
_cell.length_c   1.000
_cell.angle_alpha   90.00
_cell.angle_beta   90.00
_cell.angle_gamma   90.00
#
_symmetry.space_group_name_H-M   'P 1'
#
loop_
_entity.id
_entity.type
_entity.pdbx_description
1 polymer ?
#
loop_
_entity_poly.entity_id
_entity_poly.type
_entity_poly.pdbx_seq_one_letter_code
_entity_poly.pdbx_strand_id
1 'polypeptide(L)'
;MAWKRVEPMEERCRFVLLAREPKANVAALCREFEVSRKTGYKWLNRFEQEGLSGLEERSRRPLSCPRQISGEIVCEIVSVRQAHPRWGGVTIEEILRRRYGSEGIPRARTIDRVLNRCGLVKARKHGRRRILSGEEVIEPKGPNDVWTVDLKGWWRTQDGDRCVPLTIRDEHTRYILDLAALVSAGTEAVKRRFEQCFERYGLPKYIRSDNGSPFCAYLGLRGLSGLSVWWIKCGIHPNRIPPGSPQYNGGHERMHRDIKAELQKSPAKNLGLQQEIFDIWRAEFNTARPHRALKMATPSERYCVSERRYLREIVPYDYGDGIQTRRVGKRGAIWWRGKERFVSNALSKEQIGIEILDGVMLSLWFRDFYLGTTDVDFTHPLGGG
;
A
#
# COMPACT_ATOMS: atom_id res chain seq x y z
N MET A 1 -26.67 -39.92 -15.77
CA MET A 1 -26.62 -41.21 -15.10
C MET A 1 -25.20 -41.47 -14.62
N ALA A 2 -25.04 -41.73 -13.33
CA ALA A 2 -23.73 -42.00 -12.75
C ALA A 2 -23.21 -43.36 -13.20
N TRP A 3 -22.01 -43.42 -13.69
CA TRP A 3 -21.33 -44.67 -14.00
C TRP A 3 -21.23 -45.51 -12.72
N LYS A 4 -21.57 -46.79 -12.82
CA LYS A 4 -21.31 -47.76 -11.75
C LYS A 4 -19.81 -47.68 -11.38
N ARG A 5 -19.50 -47.86 -10.11
CA ARG A 5 -18.15 -47.78 -9.48
C ARG A 5 -17.16 -48.85 -9.99
N VAL A 6 -16.94 -48.94 -11.29
CA VAL A 6 -15.92 -49.77 -11.90
C VAL A 6 -14.96 -48.83 -12.61
N GLU A 7 -13.66 -49.05 -12.49
CA GLU A 7 -12.69 -48.21 -13.17
C GLU A 7 -12.91 -48.27 -14.69
N PRO A 8 -12.96 -47.12 -15.40
CA PRO A 8 -13.24 -47.12 -16.84
C PRO A 8 -12.27 -47.95 -17.67
N MET A 9 -11.08 -48.20 -17.15
CA MET A 9 -10.07 -49.03 -17.77
C MET A 9 -10.45 -50.53 -17.73
N GLU A 10 -10.97 -51.01 -16.59
CA GLU A 10 -11.42 -52.39 -16.42
C GLU A 10 -12.59 -52.73 -17.34
N GLU A 11 -13.57 -51.82 -17.45
CA GLU A 11 -14.72 -51.98 -18.34
C GLU A 11 -14.28 -52.02 -19.82
N ARG A 12 -13.31 -51.21 -20.23
CA ARG A 12 -12.76 -51.26 -21.59
C ARG A 12 -12.01 -52.54 -21.87
N CYS A 13 -11.19 -53.01 -20.92
CA CYS A 13 -10.51 -54.29 -21.03
C CYS A 13 -11.53 -55.42 -21.17
N ARG A 14 -12.54 -55.48 -20.34
CA ARG A 14 -13.60 -56.50 -20.37
C ARG A 14 -14.35 -56.47 -21.69
N PHE A 15 -14.76 -55.30 -22.17
CA PHE A 15 -15.41 -55.14 -23.47
C PHE A 15 -14.55 -55.67 -24.62
N VAL A 16 -13.27 -55.31 -24.67
CA VAL A 16 -12.35 -55.72 -25.74
C VAL A 16 -12.09 -57.21 -25.71
N LEU A 17 -11.90 -57.80 -24.53
CA LEU A 17 -11.69 -59.28 -24.40
C LEU A 17 -12.90 -60.08 -24.91
N LEU A 18 -14.13 -59.66 -24.49
CA LEU A 18 -15.37 -60.29 -24.94
C LEU A 18 -15.60 -60.09 -26.45
N ALA A 19 -15.25 -58.96 -26.99
CA ALA A 19 -15.42 -58.65 -28.42
C ALA A 19 -14.44 -59.46 -29.35
N ARG A 20 -13.37 -60.00 -28.79
CA ARG A 20 -12.38 -60.86 -29.53
C ARG A 20 -12.69 -62.29 -29.46
N GLU A 21 -13.71 -62.75 -28.74
CA GLU A 21 -14.11 -64.17 -28.73
C GLU A 21 -14.61 -64.63 -30.11
N PRO A 22 -14.37 -65.87 -30.48
CA PRO A 22 -14.89 -66.45 -31.72
C PRO A 22 -16.43 -66.38 -31.72
N LYS A 23 -17.03 -65.72 -32.70
CA LYS A 23 -18.46 -65.47 -32.87
C LYS A 23 -19.04 -64.36 -32.01
N ALA A 24 -18.25 -63.42 -31.41
CA ALA A 24 -18.73 -62.26 -30.64
C ALA A 24 -19.57 -61.34 -31.51
N ASN A 25 -20.73 -60.94 -31.00
CA ASN A 25 -21.54 -59.96 -31.65
C ASN A 25 -21.27 -58.56 -31.01
N VAL A 26 -20.34 -57.81 -31.64
CA VAL A 26 -19.92 -56.47 -31.16
C VAL A 26 -21.10 -55.51 -30.99
N ALA A 27 -22.15 -55.64 -31.82
CA ALA A 27 -23.34 -54.77 -31.69
C ALA A 27 -24.18 -55.11 -30.46
N ALA A 28 -24.23 -56.39 -30.05
CA ALA A 28 -24.89 -56.82 -28.81
C ALA A 28 -24.10 -56.35 -27.58
N LEU A 29 -22.77 -56.56 -27.61
CA LEU A 29 -21.86 -56.09 -26.55
C LEU A 29 -21.91 -54.54 -26.35
N CYS A 30 -21.98 -53.77 -27.43
CA CYS A 30 -22.14 -52.31 -27.30
C CYS A 30 -23.43 -51.93 -26.58
N ARG A 31 -24.52 -52.70 -26.74
CA ARG A 31 -25.79 -52.49 -26.03
C ARG A 31 -25.65 -52.88 -24.55
N GLU A 32 -25.00 -53.97 -24.27
CA GLU A 32 -24.77 -54.48 -22.90
C GLU A 32 -23.91 -53.52 -22.09
N PHE A 33 -22.84 -52.99 -22.71
CA PHE A 33 -21.95 -52.00 -22.07
C PHE A 33 -22.44 -50.55 -22.18
N GLU A 34 -23.63 -50.33 -22.71
CA GLU A 34 -24.26 -49.01 -22.90
C GLU A 34 -23.37 -48.02 -23.66
N VAL A 35 -22.57 -48.47 -24.60
CA VAL A 35 -21.73 -47.62 -25.46
C VAL A 35 -22.19 -47.60 -26.91
N SER A 36 -21.92 -46.52 -27.63
CA SER A 36 -22.19 -46.48 -29.06
C SER A 36 -21.29 -47.44 -29.81
N ARG A 37 -21.77 -47.98 -30.95
CA ARG A 37 -20.94 -48.84 -31.84
C ARG A 37 -19.63 -48.10 -32.21
N LYS A 38 -19.68 -46.81 -32.50
CA LYS A 38 -18.51 -45.98 -32.78
C LYS A 38 -17.50 -46.02 -31.64
N THR A 39 -17.96 -45.96 -30.40
CA THR A 39 -17.11 -46.08 -29.20
C THR A 39 -16.54 -47.46 -29.03
N GLY A 40 -17.33 -48.52 -29.26
CA GLY A 40 -16.85 -49.91 -29.19
C GLY A 40 -15.73 -50.18 -30.21
N TYR A 41 -15.96 -49.85 -31.48
CA TYR A 41 -14.91 -50.02 -32.50
C TYR A 41 -13.70 -49.12 -32.29
N LYS A 42 -13.86 -47.94 -31.73
CA LYS A 42 -12.72 -47.08 -31.32
C LYS A 42 -11.80 -47.79 -30.35
N TRP A 43 -12.35 -48.46 -29.34
CA TRP A 43 -11.54 -49.14 -28.33
C TRP A 43 -10.93 -50.46 -28.88
N LEU A 44 -11.64 -51.21 -29.73
CA LEU A 44 -11.09 -52.35 -30.42
C LEU A 44 -9.90 -52.00 -31.30
N ASN A 45 -10.04 -51.03 -32.18
CA ASN A 45 -8.95 -50.59 -33.06
C ASN A 45 -7.73 -50.10 -32.28
N ARG A 46 -7.95 -49.39 -31.19
CA ARG A 46 -6.85 -48.90 -30.34
C ARG A 46 -6.13 -50.08 -29.65
N PHE A 47 -6.86 -51.05 -29.18
CA PHE A 47 -6.27 -52.24 -28.59
C PHE A 47 -5.50 -53.07 -29.60
N GLU A 48 -5.97 -53.18 -30.81
CA GLU A 48 -5.25 -53.88 -31.92
C GLU A 48 -3.94 -53.19 -32.28
N GLN A 49 -3.92 -51.88 -32.24
CA GLN A 49 -2.73 -51.07 -32.60
C GLN A 49 -1.72 -50.94 -31.47
N GLU A 50 -2.15 -50.81 -30.24
CA GLU A 50 -1.32 -50.38 -29.09
C GLU A 50 -1.42 -51.31 -27.87
N GLY A 51 -2.23 -52.41 -27.95
CA GLY A 51 -2.47 -53.28 -26.83
C GLY A 51 -3.21 -52.57 -25.67
N LEU A 52 -2.89 -52.97 -24.45
CA LEU A 52 -3.51 -52.42 -23.25
C LEU A 52 -3.31 -50.90 -23.10
N SER A 53 -2.19 -50.36 -23.55
CA SER A 53 -1.93 -48.90 -23.51
C SER A 53 -2.90 -48.11 -24.39
N GLY A 54 -3.45 -48.71 -25.45
CA GLY A 54 -4.48 -48.10 -26.30
C GLY A 54 -5.82 -47.86 -25.60
N LEU A 55 -6.07 -48.54 -24.47
CA LEU A 55 -7.28 -48.37 -23.67
C LEU A 55 -7.21 -47.20 -22.67
N GLU A 56 -6.05 -46.60 -22.49
CA GLU A 56 -5.89 -45.43 -21.67
C GLU A 56 -6.55 -44.18 -22.28
N GLU A 57 -6.96 -43.23 -21.43
CA GLU A 57 -7.46 -41.94 -21.89
C GLU A 57 -6.33 -41.12 -22.50
N ARG A 58 -6.44 -40.80 -23.76
CA ARG A 58 -5.51 -39.87 -24.41
C ARG A 58 -5.87 -38.44 -24.05
N SER A 59 -4.85 -37.62 -23.87
CA SER A 59 -5.03 -36.18 -23.68
C SER A 59 -5.88 -35.59 -24.83
N ARG A 60 -6.91 -34.88 -24.48
CA ARG A 60 -7.75 -34.12 -25.44
C ARG A 60 -7.16 -32.76 -25.81
N ARG A 61 -5.96 -32.48 -25.30
CA ARG A 61 -5.26 -31.21 -25.59
C ARG A 61 -4.83 -31.23 -27.06
N PRO A 62 -5.05 -30.09 -27.79
CA PRO A 62 -4.53 -29.97 -29.15
C PRO A 62 -3.01 -30.18 -29.19
N LEU A 63 -2.52 -30.87 -30.20
CA LEU A 63 -1.09 -31.13 -30.42
C LEU A 63 -0.29 -29.86 -30.67
N SER A 64 -0.93 -28.84 -31.24
CA SER A 64 -0.35 -27.52 -31.43
C SER A 64 -1.26 -26.43 -30.83
N CYS A 65 -0.66 -25.47 -30.16
CA CYS A 65 -1.34 -24.29 -29.62
C CYS A 65 -0.62 -23.04 -30.15
N PRO A 66 -1.00 -22.50 -31.32
CA PRO A 66 -0.32 -21.33 -31.93
C PRO A 66 -0.30 -20.09 -31.02
N ARG A 67 -1.24 -20.02 -30.06
CA ARG A 67 -1.34 -18.94 -29.06
C ARG A 67 -0.68 -19.29 -27.73
N GLN A 68 0.17 -20.33 -27.70
CA GLN A 68 0.90 -20.67 -26.48
C GLN A 68 1.97 -19.60 -26.23
N ILE A 69 2.05 -19.12 -24.97
CA ILE A 69 3.08 -18.18 -24.53
C ILE A 69 4.44 -18.88 -24.63
N SER A 70 5.45 -18.19 -25.18
CA SER A 70 6.82 -18.70 -25.23
C SER A 70 7.38 -19.01 -23.83
N GLY A 71 8.27 -19.98 -23.72
CA GLY A 71 8.93 -20.33 -22.46
C GLY A 71 9.71 -19.13 -21.88
N GLU A 72 10.32 -18.33 -22.73
CA GLU A 72 11.06 -17.13 -22.34
C GLU A 72 10.17 -16.12 -21.60
N ILE A 73 9.00 -15.80 -22.16
CA ILE A 73 8.04 -14.90 -21.50
C ILE A 73 7.52 -15.50 -20.19
N VAL A 74 7.34 -16.81 -20.10
CA VAL A 74 6.98 -17.46 -18.83
C VAL A 74 8.08 -17.28 -17.80
N CYS A 75 9.35 -17.48 -18.17
CA CYS A 75 10.50 -17.24 -17.29
C CYS A 75 10.56 -15.79 -16.82
N GLU A 76 10.36 -14.82 -17.70
CA GLU A 76 10.33 -13.40 -17.35
C GLU A 76 9.20 -13.07 -16.36
N ILE A 77 7.98 -13.60 -16.58
CA ILE A 77 6.85 -13.44 -15.66
C ILE A 77 7.21 -13.96 -14.27
N VAL A 78 7.84 -15.15 -14.20
CA VAL A 78 8.23 -15.78 -12.94
C VAL A 78 9.35 -14.97 -12.26
N SER A 79 10.37 -14.54 -13.01
CA SER A 79 11.49 -13.72 -12.51
C SER A 79 11.00 -12.42 -11.89
N VAL A 80 10.18 -11.66 -12.62
CA VAL A 80 9.59 -10.40 -12.09
C VAL A 80 8.76 -10.67 -10.83
N ARG A 81 8.01 -11.77 -10.79
CA ARG A 81 7.20 -12.13 -9.61
C ARG A 81 8.04 -12.56 -8.42
N GLN A 82 9.15 -13.22 -8.63
CA GLN A 82 10.08 -13.63 -7.56
C GLN A 82 10.79 -12.42 -6.96
N ALA A 83 11.25 -11.50 -7.81
CA ALA A 83 11.85 -10.24 -7.37
C ALA A 83 10.83 -9.39 -6.59
N HIS A 84 9.58 -9.35 -7.07
CA HIS A 84 8.50 -8.54 -6.47
C HIS A 84 7.28 -9.39 -6.12
N PRO A 85 7.28 -10.06 -4.95
CA PRO A 85 6.26 -11.05 -4.57
C PRO A 85 4.82 -10.52 -4.53
N ARG A 86 4.64 -9.21 -4.56
CA ARG A 86 3.32 -8.56 -4.51
C ARG A 86 2.84 -7.97 -5.84
N TRP A 87 3.65 -7.99 -6.89
CA TRP A 87 3.22 -7.50 -8.19
C TRP A 87 2.28 -8.50 -8.86
N GLY A 88 1.09 -8.07 -9.22
CA GLY A 88 0.08 -8.89 -9.90
C GLY A 88 0.18 -8.77 -11.42
N GLY A 89 -0.63 -9.56 -12.12
CA GLY A 89 -0.60 -9.66 -13.58
C GLY A 89 -0.68 -8.32 -14.30
N VAL A 90 -1.46 -7.36 -13.80
CA VAL A 90 -1.57 -6.01 -14.41
C VAL A 90 -0.25 -5.23 -14.36
N THR A 91 0.45 -5.27 -13.22
CA THR A 91 1.76 -4.61 -13.08
C THR A 91 2.82 -5.31 -13.93
N ILE A 92 2.84 -6.64 -13.91
CA ILE A 92 3.79 -7.44 -14.70
C ILE A 92 3.56 -7.24 -16.20
N GLU A 93 2.30 -7.20 -16.67
CA GLU A 93 1.96 -6.90 -18.06
C GLU A 93 2.57 -5.57 -18.50
N GLU A 94 2.40 -4.52 -17.71
CA GLU A 94 2.94 -3.20 -18.02
C GLU A 94 4.47 -3.17 -18.03
N ILE A 95 5.11 -3.82 -17.05
CA ILE A 95 6.59 -3.94 -17.02
C ILE A 95 7.12 -4.63 -18.27
N LEU A 96 6.51 -5.76 -18.65
CA LEU A 96 6.94 -6.49 -19.83
C LEU A 96 6.72 -5.67 -21.12
N ARG A 97 5.61 -4.92 -21.21
CA ARG A 97 5.36 -4.02 -22.34
C ARG A 97 6.39 -2.91 -22.45
N ARG A 98 6.80 -2.32 -21.32
CA ARG A 98 7.84 -1.30 -21.31
C ARG A 98 9.21 -1.83 -21.71
N ARG A 99 9.51 -3.11 -21.37
CA ARG A 99 10.80 -3.75 -21.69
C ARG A 99 10.87 -4.26 -23.12
N TYR A 100 9.80 -4.88 -23.62
CA TYR A 100 9.83 -5.66 -24.87
C TYR A 100 8.85 -5.15 -25.95
N GLY A 101 8.12 -4.08 -25.66
CA GLY A 101 7.03 -3.63 -26.54
C GLY A 101 5.72 -4.39 -26.24
N SER A 102 4.69 -4.08 -27.06
CA SER A 102 3.35 -4.65 -26.83
C SER A 102 3.11 -5.98 -27.53
N GLU A 103 3.93 -6.32 -28.52
CA GLU A 103 3.78 -7.52 -29.33
C GLU A 103 4.23 -8.77 -28.55
N GLY A 104 3.43 -9.82 -28.60
CA GLY A 104 3.73 -11.09 -27.92
C GLY A 104 3.54 -11.07 -26.38
N ILE A 105 3.32 -9.92 -25.75
CA ILE A 105 3.13 -9.85 -24.30
C ILE A 105 1.70 -10.27 -23.92
N PRO A 106 1.54 -11.27 -23.06
CA PRO A 106 0.24 -11.78 -22.65
C PRO A 106 -0.48 -10.76 -21.74
N ARG A 107 -1.82 -10.74 -21.84
CA ARG A 107 -2.67 -9.91 -20.98
C ARG A 107 -2.60 -10.34 -19.51
N ALA A 108 -2.88 -9.42 -18.59
CA ALA A 108 -2.83 -9.61 -17.14
C ALA A 108 -3.51 -10.91 -16.67
N ARG A 109 -4.71 -11.22 -17.19
CA ARG A 109 -5.43 -12.45 -16.85
C ARG A 109 -4.65 -13.73 -17.21
N THR A 110 -3.92 -13.69 -18.32
CA THR A 110 -3.08 -14.82 -18.75
C THR A 110 -1.83 -14.93 -17.88
N ILE A 111 -1.22 -13.79 -17.53
CA ILE A 111 -0.12 -13.73 -16.56
C ILE A 111 -0.55 -14.29 -15.22
N ASP A 112 -1.72 -13.89 -14.69
CA ASP A 112 -2.25 -14.45 -13.43
C ASP A 112 -2.46 -15.96 -13.49
N ARG A 113 -2.87 -16.53 -14.65
CA ARG A 113 -2.96 -17.99 -14.85
C ARG A 113 -1.58 -18.66 -14.83
N VAL A 114 -0.56 -18.03 -15.42
CA VAL A 114 0.83 -18.53 -15.37
C VAL A 114 1.30 -18.55 -13.92
N LEU A 115 1.16 -17.44 -13.20
CA LEU A 115 1.55 -17.33 -11.79
C LEU A 115 0.85 -18.36 -10.91
N ASN A 116 -0.44 -18.62 -11.17
CA ASN A 116 -1.21 -19.63 -10.41
C ASN A 116 -0.69 -21.05 -10.69
N ARG A 117 -0.41 -21.41 -11.95
CA ARG A 117 0.19 -22.70 -12.31
C ARG A 117 1.57 -22.91 -11.68
N CYS A 118 2.36 -21.84 -11.56
CA CYS A 118 3.67 -21.88 -10.90
C CYS A 118 3.58 -21.82 -9.36
N GLY A 119 2.39 -21.86 -8.75
CA GLY A 119 2.23 -21.82 -7.29
C GLY A 119 2.57 -20.47 -6.66
N LEU A 120 2.70 -19.40 -7.45
CA LEU A 120 3.12 -18.08 -6.99
C LEU A 120 1.95 -17.17 -6.54
N VAL A 121 0.73 -17.71 -6.49
CA VAL A 121 -0.48 -17.00 -6.03
C VAL A 121 -0.95 -17.60 -4.71
N LYS A 122 -0.98 -16.78 -3.65
CA LYS A 122 -1.59 -17.18 -2.37
C LYS A 122 -3.08 -16.88 -2.37
N ALA A 123 -3.91 -17.81 -1.90
CA ALA A 123 -5.33 -17.58 -1.71
C ALA A 123 -5.58 -16.35 -0.80
N ARG A 124 -6.42 -15.43 -1.24
CA ARG A 124 -6.80 -14.26 -0.46
C ARG A 124 -7.98 -14.61 0.43
N LYS A 125 -7.85 -14.42 1.73
CA LYS A 125 -9.00 -14.36 2.63
C LYS A 125 -9.75 -13.04 2.33
N HIS A 126 -11.01 -13.15 1.90
CA HIS A 126 -11.86 -11.97 1.71
C HIS A 126 -12.24 -11.38 3.08
N GLY A 127 -11.64 -10.24 3.44
CA GLY A 127 -12.12 -9.43 4.55
C GLY A 127 -13.29 -8.54 4.10
N ARG A 128 -14.34 -8.46 4.89
CA ARG A 128 -15.44 -7.50 4.65
C ARG A 128 -14.89 -6.08 4.78
N ARG A 129 -15.10 -5.26 3.76
CA ARG A 129 -14.85 -3.81 3.84
C ARG A 129 -15.94 -3.19 4.75
N ARG A 130 -15.54 -2.62 5.87
CA ARG A 130 -16.37 -1.68 6.61
C ARG A 130 -16.21 -0.31 5.96
N ILE A 131 -17.30 0.26 5.47
CA ILE A 131 -17.38 1.66 5.08
C ILE A 131 -17.88 2.37 6.34
N LEU A 132 -17.04 3.20 6.94
CA LEU A 132 -17.43 4.10 8.02
C LEU A 132 -17.49 5.51 7.42
N SER A 133 -18.62 6.16 7.57
CA SER A 133 -18.77 7.59 7.33
C SER A 133 -17.99 8.34 8.41
N GLY A 134 -17.14 9.26 8.04
CA GLY A 134 -16.32 10.05 8.97
C GLY A 134 -15.92 11.38 8.36
N GLU A 135 -15.41 12.26 9.19
CA GLU A 135 -14.98 13.62 8.91
C GLU A 135 -14.27 13.81 7.57
N GLU A 136 -14.43 14.99 7.00
CA GLU A 136 -13.92 15.39 5.70
C GLU A 136 -12.38 15.34 5.68
N VAL A 137 -11.83 14.35 5.00
CA VAL A 137 -10.38 14.21 4.83
C VAL A 137 -9.97 15.00 3.60
N ILE A 138 -8.95 15.83 3.74
CA ILE A 138 -8.42 16.64 2.64
C ILE A 138 -7.94 15.74 1.51
N GLU A 139 -8.61 15.79 0.37
CA GLU A 139 -8.16 15.09 -0.84
C GLU A 139 -7.11 15.92 -1.58
N PRO A 140 -5.93 15.34 -1.91
CA PRO A 140 -4.90 16.06 -2.65
C PRO A 140 -5.34 16.29 -4.09
N LYS A 141 -5.26 17.52 -4.56
CA LYS A 141 -5.56 17.94 -5.95
C LYS A 141 -4.33 17.88 -6.85
N GLY A 142 -3.12 17.90 -6.27
CA GLY A 142 -1.86 17.86 -6.99
C GLY A 142 -0.69 17.37 -6.14
N PRO A 143 0.50 17.26 -6.74
CA PRO A 143 1.73 16.96 -6.01
C PRO A 143 1.97 17.99 -4.90
N ASN A 144 2.48 17.54 -3.76
CA ASN A 144 2.79 18.36 -2.58
C ASN A 144 1.60 19.05 -1.90
N ASP A 145 0.36 18.72 -2.29
CA ASP A 145 -0.79 19.17 -1.49
C ASP A 145 -0.80 18.45 -0.14
N VAL A 146 -0.68 17.14 -0.12
CA VAL A 146 -0.68 16.34 1.12
C VAL A 146 0.48 15.35 1.09
N TRP A 147 1.40 15.50 2.02
CA TRP A 147 2.33 14.42 2.34
C TRP A 147 1.78 13.57 3.47
N THR A 148 1.97 12.28 3.38
CA THR A 148 1.57 11.34 4.43
C THR A 148 2.81 10.76 5.08
N VAL A 149 2.78 10.61 6.40
CA VAL A 149 3.87 10.05 7.21
C VAL A 149 3.35 8.92 8.08
N ASP A 150 4.14 7.85 8.21
CA ASP A 150 3.80 6.72 9.08
C ASP A 150 5.07 5.98 9.53
N LEU A 151 4.99 5.33 10.68
CA LEU A 151 6.01 4.46 11.26
C LEU A 151 5.59 3.00 11.10
N LYS A 152 6.41 2.20 10.40
CA LYS A 152 6.11 0.79 10.12
C LYS A 152 6.54 -0.14 11.25
N GLY A 153 6.08 0.06 12.46
CA GLY A 153 6.51 -0.81 13.56
C GLY A 153 8.03 -0.88 13.65
N TRP A 154 8.58 -2.05 13.98
CA TRP A 154 10.04 -2.22 14.05
C TRP A 154 10.43 -3.69 13.83
N TRP A 155 11.71 -3.92 13.47
CA TRP A 155 12.37 -5.23 13.51
C TRP A 155 13.84 -5.05 13.89
N ARG A 156 14.57 -6.16 14.04
CA ARG A 156 16.01 -6.12 14.29
C ARG A 156 16.78 -6.41 13.01
N THR A 157 17.90 -5.74 12.84
CA THR A 157 18.97 -6.10 11.92
C THR A 157 19.71 -7.33 12.42
N GLN A 158 20.57 -7.93 11.62
CA GLN A 158 21.27 -9.17 12.03
C GLN A 158 22.25 -8.96 13.18
N ASP A 159 22.82 -7.77 13.33
CA ASP A 159 23.67 -7.36 14.46
C ASP A 159 22.86 -7.03 15.73
N GLY A 160 21.54 -7.07 15.66
CA GLY A 160 20.65 -6.88 16.80
C GLY A 160 20.10 -5.46 16.96
N ASP A 161 20.51 -4.51 16.15
CA ASP A 161 20.03 -3.13 16.20
C ASP A 161 18.55 -3.04 15.84
N ARG A 162 17.86 -2.11 16.51
CA ARG A 162 16.45 -1.83 16.23
C ARG A 162 16.32 -0.97 14.98
N CYS A 163 15.57 -1.43 14.03
CA CYS A 163 15.17 -0.68 12.83
C CYS A 163 13.69 -0.31 12.92
N VAL A 164 13.40 0.99 12.96
CA VAL A 164 12.05 1.58 12.91
C VAL A 164 11.90 2.31 11.60
N PRO A 165 11.25 1.74 10.59
CA PRO A 165 11.08 2.42 9.30
C PRO A 165 10.13 3.59 9.41
N LEU A 166 10.63 4.78 9.05
CA LEU A 166 9.83 5.96 8.81
C LEU A 166 9.57 6.08 7.31
N THR A 167 8.32 6.31 6.93
CA THR A 167 7.93 6.52 5.54
C THR A 167 7.30 7.90 5.38
N ILE A 168 7.79 8.71 4.43
CA ILE A 168 7.20 9.99 4.03
C ILE A 168 6.87 9.89 2.55
N ARG A 169 5.64 10.19 2.18
CA ARG A 169 5.14 9.98 0.83
C ARG A 169 4.21 11.11 0.39
N ASP A 170 4.29 11.51 -0.87
CA ASP A 170 3.27 12.33 -1.51
C ASP A 170 2.00 11.49 -1.77
N GLU A 171 0.85 11.96 -1.29
CA GLU A 171 -0.38 11.19 -1.37
C GLU A 171 -0.97 11.17 -2.78
N HIS A 172 -0.83 12.26 -3.53
CA HIS A 172 -1.37 12.37 -4.89
C HIS A 172 -0.62 11.47 -5.87
N THR A 173 0.70 11.59 -5.92
CA THR A 173 1.55 10.87 -6.88
C THR A 173 2.04 9.53 -6.37
N ARG A 174 1.88 9.25 -5.06
CA ARG A 174 2.42 8.07 -4.37
C ARG A 174 3.94 8.02 -4.32
N TYR A 175 4.61 9.11 -4.69
CA TYR A 175 6.06 9.23 -4.65
C TYR A 175 6.57 9.13 -3.21
N ILE A 176 7.49 8.21 -2.97
CA ILE A 176 8.13 8.05 -1.65
C ILE A 176 9.26 9.05 -1.56
N LEU A 177 9.06 10.08 -0.75
CA LEU A 177 10.03 11.13 -0.49
C LEU A 177 11.18 10.61 0.37
N ASP A 178 10.82 9.83 1.40
CA ASP A 178 11.77 9.21 2.31
C ASP A 178 11.32 7.83 2.80
N LEU A 179 12.29 6.95 2.97
CA LEU A 179 12.17 5.66 3.65
C LEU A 179 13.42 5.51 4.52
N ALA A 180 13.30 5.81 5.81
CA ALA A 180 14.44 5.90 6.72
C ALA A 180 14.47 4.76 7.73
N ALA A 181 15.63 4.15 7.92
CA ALA A 181 15.91 3.18 8.98
C ALA A 181 16.30 3.92 10.27
N LEU A 182 15.34 4.18 11.16
CA LEU A 182 15.60 4.86 12.42
C LEU A 182 15.88 3.85 13.53
N VAL A 183 16.73 4.21 14.48
CA VAL A 183 16.92 3.45 15.74
C VAL A 183 15.69 3.59 16.64
N SER A 184 15.10 4.80 16.63
CA SER A 184 13.92 5.12 17.43
C SER A 184 13.05 6.15 16.73
N ALA A 185 11.76 6.16 17.08
CA ALA A 185 10.77 7.13 16.58
C ALA A 185 10.80 8.47 17.36
N GLY A 186 11.96 8.89 17.87
CA GLY A 186 12.08 10.15 18.62
C GLY A 186 11.83 11.39 17.73
N THR A 187 11.27 12.43 18.33
CA THR A 187 10.89 13.67 17.64
C THR A 187 12.04 14.29 16.84
N GLU A 188 13.24 14.36 17.41
CA GLU A 188 14.40 14.94 16.74
C GLU A 188 14.89 14.10 15.55
N ALA A 189 14.83 12.78 15.65
CA ALA A 189 15.20 11.90 14.54
C ALA A 189 14.23 12.08 13.36
N VAL A 190 12.94 12.11 13.64
CA VAL A 190 11.88 12.32 12.64
C VAL A 190 11.98 13.73 12.05
N LYS A 191 12.19 14.76 12.88
CA LYS A 191 12.35 16.14 12.44
C LYS A 191 13.50 16.27 11.45
N ARG A 192 14.68 15.72 11.76
CA ARG A 192 15.83 15.73 10.83
C ARG A 192 15.52 15.12 9.48
N ARG A 193 14.73 14.03 9.44
CA ARG A 193 14.30 13.42 8.16
C ARG A 193 13.37 14.35 7.38
N PHE A 194 12.46 15.04 8.05
CA PHE A 194 11.63 16.06 7.40
C PHE A 194 12.45 17.25 6.89
N GLU A 195 13.42 17.74 7.65
CA GLU A 195 14.32 18.80 7.20
C GLU A 195 15.03 18.43 5.88
N GLN A 196 15.58 17.22 5.80
CA GLN A 196 16.19 16.69 4.56
C GLN A 196 15.17 16.60 3.41
N CYS A 197 13.95 16.18 3.69
CA CYS A 197 12.89 16.16 2.68
C CYS A 197 12.51 17.57 2.22
N PHE A 198 12.37 18.53 3.14
CA PHE A 198 12.02 19.91 2.84
C PHE A 198 13.10 20.60 2.01
N GLU A 199 14.38 20.35 2.32
CA GLU A 199 15.52 20.87 1.56
C GLU A 199 15.54 20.32 0.12
N ARG A 200 15.20 19.04 -0.04
CA ARG A 200 15.28 18.37 -1.33
C ARG A 200 14.05 18.59 -2.20
N TYR A 201 12.86 18.61 -1.60
CA TYR A 201 11.60 18.56 -2.32
C TYR A 201 10.70 19.79 -2.10
N GLY A 202 11.11 20.76 -1.25
CA GLY A 202 10.28 21.87 -0.83
C GLY A 202 9.19 21.46 0.17
N LEU A 203 8.28 22.38 0.46
CA LEU A 203 7.26 22.21 1.50
C LEU A 203 5.92 21.74 0.93
N PRO A 204 5.23 20.79 1.57
CA PRO A 204 3.84 20.47 1.27
C PRO A 204 2.90 21.51 1.86
N LYS A 205 1.62 21.51 1.47
CA LYS A 205 0.57 22.30 2.13
C LYS A 205 0.14 21.63 3.44
N TYR A 206 -0.02 20.33 3.43
CA TYR A 206 -0.48 19.52 4.56
C TYR A 206 0.43 18.33 4.80
N ILE A 207 0.61 17.97 6.08
CA ILE A 207 1.20 16.69 6.47
C ILE A 207 0.14 15.88 7.21
N ARG A 208 -0.24 14.74 6.64
CA ARG A 208 -1.16 13.77 7.25
C ARG A 208 -0.39 12.72 8.02
N SER A 209 -0.77 12.54 9.29
CA SER A 209 -0.21 11.52 10.17
C SER A 209 -1.30 10.75 10.91
N ASP A 210 -0.94 9.65 11.51
CA ASP A 210 -1.75 9.01 12.54
C ASP A 210 -1.75 9.87 13.83
N ASN A 211 -2.48 9.40 14.85
CA ASN A 211 -2.58 10.04 16.15
C ASN A 211 -1.49 9.56 17.13
N GLY A 212 -0.46 8.86 16.65
CA GLY A 212 0.65 8.36 17.44
C GLY A 212 1.77 9.38 17.66
N SER A 213 2.56 9.17 18.71
CA SER A 213 3.81 9.91 18.92
C SER A 213 4.83 9.53 17.83
N PRO A 214 5.63 10.49 17.30
CA PRO A 214 5.80 11.89 17.72
C PRO A 214 4.87 12.89 17.01
N PHE A 215 3.97 12.42 16.14
CA PHE A 215 3.16 13.28 15.28
C PHE A 215 2.05 14.00 16.04
N CYS A 216 1.50 13.35 17.06
CA CYS A 216 0.40 13.84 17.87
C CYS A 216 0.69 13.68 19.37
N ALA A 217 0.27 14.67 20.17
CA ALA A 217 0.20 14.59 21.61
C ALA A 217 -1.26 14.35 22.03
N TYR A 218 -1.57 13.14 22.49
CA TYR A 218 -2.95 12.70 22.79
C TYR A 218 -3.72 13.67 23.72
N LEU A 219 -3.03 14.23 24.72
CA LEU A 219 -3.59 15.20 25.67
C LEU A 219 -3.34 16.67 25.27
N GLY A 220 -2.71 16.89 24.11
CA GLY A 220 -2.43 18.24 23.64
C GLY A 220 -3.64 18.91 23.02
N LEU A 221 -3.75 20.23 23.17
CA LEU A 221 -4.76 21.04 22.46
C LEU A 221 -4.72 20.74 20.96
N ARG A 222 -5.85 20.36 20.37
CA ARG A 222 -5.91 19.91 18.98
C ARG A 222 -4.88 18.81 18.66
N GLY A 223 -4.38 18.06 19.70
CA GLY A 223 -3.32 17.06 19.58
C GLY A 223 -1.98 17.61 19.11
N LEU A 224 -1.72 18.91 19.26
CA LEU A 224 -0.46 19.52 18.87
C LEU A 224 0.71 18.87 19.62
N SER A 225 1.71 18.44 18.88
CA SER A 225 3.02 18.01 19.38
C SER A 225 4.07 19.05 19.01
N GLY A 226 5.26 18.95 19.58
CA GLY A 226 6.37 19.84 19.20
C GLY A 226 6.70 19.76 17.70
N LEU A 227 6.52 18.57 17.08
CA LEU A 227 6.72 18.37 15.65
C LEU A 227 5.65 19.10 14.82
N SER A 228 4.38 18.98 15.18
CA SER A 228 3.30 19.65 14.47
C SER A 228 3.34 21.17 14.63
N VAL A 229 3.76 21.68 15.81
CA VAL A 229 4.04 23.11 16.00
C VAL A 229 5.14 23.60 15.07
N TRP A 230 6.22 22.83 14.92
CA TRP A 230 7.28 23.15 13.97
C TRP A 230 6.78 23.15 12.52
N TRP A 231 5.93 22.19 12.11
CA TRP A 231 5.30 22.21 10.77
C TRP A 231 4.50 23.50 10.54
N ILE A 232 3.66 23.90 11.50
CA ILE A 232 2.89 25.16 11.38
C ILE A 232 3.83 26.35 11.24
N LYS A 233 4.96 26.36 11.95
CA LYS A 233 5.98 27.42 11.82
C LYS A 233 6.61 27.46 10.43
N CYS A 234 6.66 26.32 9.73
CA CYS A 234 7.07 26.23 8.33
C CYS A 234 5.93 26.53 7.35
N GLY A 235 4.74 26.90 7.83
CA GLY A 235 3.55 27.15 7.00
C GLY A 235 2.93 25.86 6.45
N ILE A 236 3.03 24.74 7.18
CA ILE A 236 2.46 23.46 6.83
C ILE A 236 1.36 23.12 7.84
N HIS A 237 0.16 22.79 7.35
CA HIS A 237 -0.96 22.43 8.24
C HIS A 237 -0.94 20.96 8.60
N PRO A 238 -0.94 20.59 9.89
CA PRO A 238 -1.16 19.22 10.33
C PRO A 238 -2.57 18.75 9.95
N ASN A 239 -2.65 17.61 9.27
CA ASN A 239 -3.91 16.94 8.92
C ASN A 239 -3.92 15.55 9.56
N ARG A 240 -4.79 15.33 10.55
CA ARG A 240 -4.83 14.07 11.28
C ARG A 240 -5.90 13.15 10.73
N ILE A 241 -5.61 11.86 10.78
CA ILE A 241 -6.59 10.84 10.44
C ILE A 241 -7.58 10.76 11.60
N PRO A 242 -8.91 10.81 11.34
CA PRO A 242 -9.91 10.63 12.37
C PRO A 242 -9.69 9.34 13.15
N PRO A 243 -9.88 9.33 14.48
CA PRO A 243 -9.74 8.12 15.29
C PRO A 243 -10.59 6.97 14.75
N GLY A 244 -10.02 5.75 14.70
CA GLY A 244 -10.74 4.56 14.21
C GLY A 244 -10.93 4.49 12.70
N SER A 245 -10.31 5.38 11.92
CA SER A 245 -10.50 5.50 10.47
C SER A 245 -9.26 5.11 9.65
N PRO A 246 -8.77 3.86 9.74
CA PRO A 246 -7.54 3.41 9.06
C PRO A 246 -7.64 3.46 7.54
N GLN A 247 -8.85 3.51 6.96
CA GLN A 247 -9.05 3.60 5.51
C GLN A 247 -8.38 4.83 4.89
N TYR A 248 -8.23 5.92 5.65
CA TYR A 248 -7.57 7.14 5.19
C TYR A 248 -6.03 7.01 5.11
N ASN A 249 -5.47 5.94 5.68
CA ASN A 249 -4.07 5.57 5.54
C ASN A 249 -3.84 4.36 4.61
N GLY A 250 -4.85 3.99 3.82
CA GLY A 250 -4.82 2.79 2.98
C GLY A 250 -3.69 2.77 1.94
N GLY A 251 -3.13 3.93 1.62
CA GLY A 251 -1.92 4.05 0.79
C GLY A 251 -0.67 3.54 1.50
N HIS A 252 -0.43 3.96 2.75
CA HIS A 252 0.66 3.47 3.60
C HIS A 252 0.49 1.99 3.95
N GLU A 253 -0.71 1.55 4.31
CA GLU A 253 -0.97 0.13 4.61
C GLU A 253 -0.56 -0.78 3.45
N ARG A 254 -0.83 -0.38 2.21
CA ARG A 254 -0.40 -1.12 1.02
C ARG A 254 1.12 -1.14 0.87
N MET A 255 1.75 0.03 0.97
CA MET A 255 3.21 0.18 0.90
C MET A 255 3.89 -0.60 2.02
N HIS A 256 3.39 -0.50 3.25
CA HIS A 256 3.92 -1.25 4.39
C HIS A 256 3.80 -2.77 4.23
N ARG A 257 2.78 -3.28 3.54
CA ARG A 257 2.69 -4.70 3.19
C ARG A 257 3.76 -5.11 2.17
N ASP A 258 4.11 -4.19 1.26
CA ASP A 258 5.19 -4.43 0.29
C ASP A 258 6.55 -4.42 1.01
N ILE A 259 6.82 -3.41 1.84
CA ILE A 259 8.02 -3.34 2.72
C ILE A 259 8.16 -4.62 3.56
N LYS A 260 7.07 -5.08 4.19
CA LYS A 260 7.09 -6.31 4.98
C LYS A 260 7.43 -7.55 4.14
N ALA A 261 6.92 -7.62 2.93
CA ALA A 261 7.11 -8.78 2.07
C ALA A 261 8.50 -8.84 1.43
N GLU A 262 9.10 -7.68 1.16
CA GLU A 262 10.31 -7.56 0.35
C GLU A 262 11.55 -7.23 1.21
N LEU A 263 11.39 -6.45 2.29
CA LEU A 263 12.51 -5.94 3.10
C LEU A 263 12.60 -6.54 4.51
N GLN A 264 11.45 -6.76 5.18
CA GLN A 264 11.47 -7.24 6.56
C GLN A 264 11.83 -8.72 6.70
N LYS A 265 11.61 -9.54 5.66
CA LYS A 265 11.88 -10.97 5.70
C LYS A 265 13.36 -11.33 5.75
N SER A 266 14.19 -10.48 5.19
CA SER A 266 15.65 -10.65 5.15
C SER A 266 16.31 -9.35 5.60
N PRO A 267 16.37 -9.10 6.94
CA PRO A 267 16.97 -7.90 7.47
C PRO A 267 18.46 -7.81 7.09
N ALA A 268 18.93 -6.60 6.85
CA ALA A 268 20.33 -6.35 6.57
C ALA A 268 21.23 -6.64 7.77
N LYS A 269 22.55 -6.69 7.54
CA LYS A 269 23.53 -6.96 8.58
C LYS A 269 23.50 -5.87 9.67
N ASN A 270 23.37 -4.61 9.29
CA ASN A 270 23.32 -3.45 10.18
C ASN A 270 22.40 -2.36 9.63
N LEU A 271 22.16 -1.30 10.41
CA LEU A 271 21.29 -0.19 10.02
C LEU A 271 21.79 0.58 8.79
N GLY A 272 23.10 0.73 8.58
CA GLY A 272 23.65 1.39 7.41
C GLY A 272 23.29 0.65 6.12
N LEU A 273 23.56 -0.65 6.08
CA LEU A 273 23.16 -1.52 4.96
C LEU A 273 21.63 -1.61 4.81
N GLN A 274 20.90 -1.54 5.91
CA GLN A 274 19.42 -1.51 5.84
C GLN A 274 18.93 -0.22 5.16
N GLN A 275 19.57 0.90 5.42
CA GLN A 275 19.27 2.16 4.75
C GLN A 275 19.59 2.11 3.25
N GLU A 276 20.72 1.54 2.87
CA GLU A 276 21.07 1.35 1.45
C GLU A 276 20.02 0.52 0.70
N ILE A 277 19.59 -0.59 1.31
CA ILE A 277 18.51 -1.42 0.77
C ILE A 277 17.20 -0.63 0.67
N PHE A 278 16.87 0.20 1.65
CA PHE A 278 15.71 1.07 1.62
C PHE A 278 15.79 2.09 0.49
N ASP A 279 16.95 2.67 0.26
CA ASP A 279 17.16 3.66 -0.79
C ASP A 279 17.03 3.04 -2.19
N ILE A 280 17.58 1.84 -2.40
CA ILE A 280 17.42 1.08 -3.64
C ILE A 280 15.94 0.76 -3.88
N TRP A 281 15.26 0.21 -2.89
CA TRP A 281 13.85 -0.14 -2.97
C TRP A 281 12.96 1.08 -3.23
N ARG A 282 13.23 2.20 -2.55
CA ARG A 282 12.54 3.47 -2.76
C ARG A 282 12.73 3.99 -4.18
N ALA A 283 13.95 3.96 -4.69
CA ALA A 283 14.25 4.36 -6.06
C ALA A 283 13.46 3.51 -7.06
N GLU A 284 13.48 2.19 -6.91
CA GLU A 284 12.75 1.27 -7.76
C GLU A 284 11.23 1.47 -7.67
N PHE A 285 10.68 1.63 -6.45
CA PHE A 285 9.27 1.93 -6.26
C PHE A 285 8.84 3.18 -7.01
N ASN A 286 9.66 4.23 -6.98
CA ASN A 286 9.36 5.51 -7.60
C ASN A 286 9.51 5.48 -9.13
N THR A 287 10.51 4.77 -9.67
CA THR A 287 10.88 4.85 -11.09
C THR A 287 10.43 3.67 -11.92
N ALA A 288 10.35 2.48 -11.34
CA ALA A 288 10.10 1.26 -12.09
C ALA A 288 8.70 0.68 -11.89
N ARG A 289 8.03 0.98 -10.77
CA ARG A 289 6.74 0.38 -10.43
C ARG A 289 5.56 1.14 -11.02
N PRO A 290 4.81 0.58 -12.00
CA PRO A 290 3.56 1.18 -12.49
C PRO A 290 2.44 1.06 -11.46
N HIS A 291 1.67 2.11 -11.28
CA HIS A 291 0.55 2.15 -10.34
C HIS A 291 -0.80 2.30 -11.06
N ARG A 292 -1.71 1.38 -10.83
CA ARG A 292 -3.06 1.41 -11.43
C ARG A 292 -3.81 2.73 -11.13
N ALA A 293 -3.65 3.26 -9.92
CA ALA A 293 -4.26 4.53 -9.54
C ALA A 293 -3.67 5.74 -10.28
N LEU A 294 -2.47 5.61 -10.84
CA LEU A 294 -1.81 6.62 -11.68
C LEU A 294 -1.96 6.29 -13.19
N LYS A 295 -2.98 5.50 -13.57
CA LYS A 295 -3.18 5.03 -14.95
C LYS A 295 -1.95 4.32 -15.50
N MET A 296 -1.31 3.49 -14.67
CA MET A 296 -0.09 2.73 -14.95
C MET A 296 1.18 3.58 -15.12
N ALA A 297 1.14 4.88 -14.83
CA ALA A 297 2.36 5.66 -14.68
C ALA A 297 3.12 5.27 -13.40
N THR A 298 4.43 5.54 -13.37
CA THR A 298 5.24 5.44 -12.15
C THR A 298 5.07 6.72 -11.31
N PRO A 299 5.35 6.67 -10.00
CA PRO A 299 5.33 7.86 -9.15
C PRO A 299 6.21 9.00 -9.67
N SER A 300 7.40 8.70 -10.18
CA SER A 300 8.34 9.70 -10.71
C SER A 300 7.84 10.40 -11.98
N GLU A 301 7.02 9.72 -12.80
CA GLU A 301 6.39 10.34 -13.99
C GLU A 301 5.31 11.37 -13.62
N ARG A 302 4.87 11.41 -12.35
CA ARG A 302 3.78 12.26 -11.87
C ARG A 302 4.20 13.28 -10.82
N TYR A 303 5.32 13.04 -10.16
CA TYR A 303 5.81 13.89 -9.09
C TYR A 303 6.66 15.03 -9.64
N CYS A 304 6.48 16.22 -9.05
CA CYS A 304 7.38 17.37 -9.22
C CYS A 304 7.69 17.98 -7.85
N VAL A 305 8.83 18.62 -7.72
CA VAL A 305 9.21 19.31 -6.48
C VAL A 305 8.27 20.48 -6.20
N SER A 306 8.09 20.84 -4.93
CA SER A 306 7.26 21.95 -4.53
C SER A 306 7.92 23.29 -4.85
N GLU A 307 7.11 24.24 -5.30
CA GLU A 307 7.55 25.63 -5.47
C GLU A 307 7.78 26.35 -4.13
N ARG A 308 7.16 25.84 -3.05
CA ARG A 308 7.33 26.35 -1.69
C ARG A 308 8.69 25.90 -1.14
N ARG A 309 9.65 26.80 -1.15
CA ARG A 309 11.02 26.51 -0.67
C ARG A 309 11.08 26.47 0.85
N TYR A 310 11.89 25.57 1.38
CA TYR A 310 12.22 25.52 2.80
C TYR A 310 13.31 26.53 3.11
N LEU A 311 12.91 27.57 3.85
CA LEU A 311 13.86 28.54 4.41
C LEU A 311 14.15 28.08 5.83
N ARG A 312 15.34 27.57 6.12
CA ARG A 312 15.69 27.04 7.46
C ARG A 312 15.37 28.01 8.59
N GLU A 313 15.35 29.30 8.29
CA GLU A 313 14.97 30.36 9.18
C GLU A 313 13.44 30.49 9.25
N ILE A 314 12.92 30.47 10.46
CA ILE A 314 11.48 30.64 10.71
C ILE A 314 11.20 32.14 10.88
N VAL A 315 10.53 32.69 9.89
CA VAL A 315 10.14 34.13 9.92
C VAL A 315 9.12 34.38 11.03
N PRO A 316 9.25 35.46 11.81
CA PRO A 316 8.21 35.89 12.74
C PRO A 316 6.86 36.03 12.03
N TYR A 317 5.78 35.68 12.72
CA TYR A 317 4.43 35.74 12.15
C TYR A 317 3.76 37.05 12.61
N ASP A 318 3.24 37.79 11.66
CA ASP A 318 2.43 38.95 11.91
C ASP A 318 0.95 38.59 11.95
N TYR A 319 0.30 38.82 13.06
CA TYR A 319 -1.13 38.54 13.24
C TYR A 319 -2.05 39.62 12.67
N GLY A 320 -1.49 40.77 12.25
CA GLY A 320 -2.25 41.89 11.72
C GLY A 320 -2.97 42.70 12.80
N ASP A 321 -3.67 43.74 12.33
CA ASP A 321 -4.44 44.64 13.20
C ASP A 321 -5.68 43.97 13.81
N GLY A 322 -5.98 44.27 15.05
CA GLY A 322 -7.15 43.77 15.78
C GLY A 322 -6.94 42.45 16.53
N ILE A 323 -5.85 41.72 16.28
CA ILE A 323 -5.51 40.49 17.01
C ILE A 323 -4.50 40.78 18.12
N GLN A 324 -4.89 40.54 19.38
CA GLN A 324 -3.97 40.67 20.51
C GLN A 324 -3.02 39.48 20.57
N THR A 325 -1.74 39.74 20.74
CA THR A 325 -0.76 38.63 20.86
C THR A 325 -0.37 38.40 22.32
N ARG A 326 -0.15 37.12 22.66
CA ARG A 326 0.35 36.71 23.99
C ARG A 326 1.40 35.64 23.83
N ARG A 327 2.47 35.75 24.62
CA ARG A 327 3.50 34.73 24.70
C ARG A 327 3.07 33.63 25.65
N VAL A 328 3.15 32.36 25.18
CA VAL A 328 2.90 31.19 26.01
C VAL A 328 4.11 30.92 26.91
N GLY A 329 3.89 30.87 28.21
CA GLY A 329 4.92 30.61 29.21
C GLY A 329 5.44 29.16 29.13
N LYS A 330 6.50 28.88 29.93
CA LYS A 330 7.14 27.53 29.98
C LYS A 330 6.16 26.41 30.35
N ARG A 331 5.08 26.72 31.10
CA ARG A 331 4.06 25.77 31.53
C ARG A 331 2.86 25.67 30.57
N GLY A 332 2.98 26.23 29.37
CA GLY A 332 1.90 26.19 28.38
C GLY A 332 0.74 27.15 28.62
N ALA A 333 0.91 28.14 29.49
CA ALA A 333 -0.11 29.09 29.86
C ALA A 333 0.23 30.52 29.38
N ILE A 334 -0.81 31.35 29.20
CA ILE A 334 -0.72 32.77 28.92
C ILE A 334 -1.24 33.58 30.12
N TRP A 335 -0.78 34.81 30.23
CA TRP A 335 -1.32 35.77 31.18
C TRP A 335 -2.47 36.54 30.52
N TRP A 336 -3.70 36.36 31.05
CA TRP A 336 -4.91 36.99 30.48
C TRP A 336 -5.79 37.54 31.59
N ARG A 337 -6.12 38.83 31.48
CA ARG A 337 -6.96 39.56 32.46
C ARG A 337 -6.54 39.30 33.92
N GLY A 338 -5.23 39.42 34.21
CA GLY A 338 -4.72 39.26 35.57
C GLY A 338 -4.66 37.81 36.10
N LYS A 339 -4.89 36.81 35.26
CA LYS A 339 -4.84 35.40 35.65
C LYS A 339 -4.03 34.59 34.64
N GLU A 340 -3.41 33.50 35.11
CA GLU A 340 -2.76 32.51 34.27
C GLU A 340 -3.80 31.59 33.66
N ARG A 341 -3.79 31.43 32.33
CA ARG A 341 -4.73 30.59 31.57
C ARG A 341 -3.98 29.58 30.73
N PHE A 342 -4.21 28.29 30.98
CA PHE A 342 -3.56 27.23 30.27
C PHE A 342 -4.04 27.16 28.79
N VAL A 343 -3.11 27.02 27.85
CA VAL A 343 -3.39 26.86 26.42
C VAL A 343 -2.85 25.52 25.93
N SER A 344 -1.52 25.35 25.90
CA SER A 344 -0.90 24.10 25.47
C SER A 344 0.59 24.08 25.81
N ASN A 345 1.07 22.95 26.34
CA ASN A 345 2.50 22.74 26.57
C ASN A 345 3.30 22.71 25.26
N ALA A 346 2.70 22.25 24.17
CA ALA A 346 3.36 22.20 22.86
C ALA A 346 3.70 23.57 22.31
N LEU A 347 2.94 24.61 22.71
CA LEU A 347 3.15 26.01 22.32
C LEU A 347 4.06 26.79 23.27
N SER A 348 4.72 26.11 24.22
CA SER A 348 5.62 26.77 25.16
C SER A 348 6.65 27.64 24.46
N LYS A 349 6.78 28.89 24.90
CA LYS A 349 7.63 29.98 24.35
C LYS A 349 7.18 30.56 23.01
N GLU A 350 6.14 30.04 22.40
CA GLU A 350 5.55 30.55 21.16
C GLU A 350 4.62 31.72 21.45
N GLN A 351 4.35 32.52 20.42
CA GLN A 351 3.39 33.61 20.43
C GLN A 351 2.09 33.17 19.79
N ILE A 352 0.95 33.43 20.41
CA ILE A 352 -0.38 33.15 19.89
C ILE A 352 -1.17 34.43 19.67
N GLY A 353 -2.08 34.40 18.70
CA GLY A 353 -3.05 35.45 18.44
C GLY A 353 -4.35 35.18 19.19
N ILE A 354 -4.96 36.22 19.70
CA ILE A 354 -6.25 36.21 20.39
C ILE A 354 -7.14 37.27 19.74
N GLU A 355 -8.19 36.82 19.09
CA GLU A 355 -9.22 37.63 18.50
C GLU A 355 -10.44 37.68 19.45
N ILE A 356 -10.94 38.86 19.75
CA ILE A 356 -12.11 39.04 20.61
C ILE A 356 -13.36 39.08 19.73
N LEU A 357 -14.22 38.06 19.87
CA LEU A 357 -15.49 37.95 19.17
C LEU A 357 -16.60 38.47 20.09
N ASP A 358 -17.41 39.43 19.64
CA ASP A 358 -18.62 39.96 20.33
C ASP A 358 -18.41 40.36 21.81
N GLY A 359 -17.15 40.71 22.18
CA GLY A 359 -16.79 41.13 23.54
C GLY A 359 -16.80 40.06 24.64
N VAL A 360 -17.30 38.85 24.36
CA VAL A 360 -17.50 37.74 25.32
C VAL A 360 -16.70 36.47 24.95
N MET A 361 -16.51 36.24 23.68
CA MET A 361 -15.80 35.05 23.18
C MET A 361 -14.42 35.41 22.65
N LEU A 362 -13.48 34.49 22.80
CA LEU A 362 -12.12 34.58 22.28
C LEU A 362 -11.89 33.48 21.25
N SER A 363 -11.33 33.84 20.11
CA SER A 363 -10.80 32.92 19.12
C SER A 363 -9.27 32.92 19.22
N LEU A 364 -8.68 31.75 19.43
CA LEU A 364 -7.24 31.60 19.60
C LEU A 364 -6.60 31.00 18.35
N TRP A 365 -5.46 31.55 17.98
CA TRP A 365 -4.72 31.22 16.77
C TRP A 365 -3.23 31.00 17.06
N PHE A 366 -2.64 30.00 16.43
CA PHE A 366 -1.20 29.90 16.34
C PHE A 366 -0.78 30.04 14.88
N ARG A 367 -0.28 31.21 14.55
CA ARG A 367 -0.13 31.67 13.17
C ARG A 367 -1.51 31.64 12.47
N ASP A 368 -1.62 30.97 11.35
CA ASP A 368 -2.85 30.71 10.62
C ASP A 368 -3.61 29.43 11.05
N PHE A 369 -3.12 28.76 12.10
CA PHE A 369 -3.73 27.54 12.61
C PHE A 369 -4.70 27.87 13.76
N TYR A 370 -5.97 27.53 13.55
CA TYR A 370 -7.01 27.74 14.55
C TYR A 370 -6.88 26.78 15.73
N LEU A 371 -6.75 27.34 16.93
CA LEU A 371 -6.62 26.57 18.16
C LEU A 371 -7.96 26.22 18.81
N GLY A 372 -8.94 27.10 18.70
CA GLY A 372 -10.27 26.95 19.29
C GLY A 372 -10.85 28.25 19.79
N THR A 373 -12.09 28.18 20.27
CA THR A 373 -12.75 29.31 20.97
C THR A 373 -12.91 28.99 22.46
N THR A 374 -12.93 30.05 23.26
CA THR A 374 -13.27 29.98 24.69
C THR A 374 -13.94 31.32 25.07
N ASP A 375 -14.55 31.41 26.24
CA ASP A 375 -15.03 32.69 26.77
C ASP A 375 -13.85 33.50 27.33
N VAL A 376 -14.11 34.78 27.57
CA VAL A 376 -13.09 35.73 28.07
C VAL A 376 -12.49 35.35 29.43
N ASP A 377 -13.16 34.49 30.19
CA ASP A 377 -12.72 33.98 31.48
C ASP A 377 -12.12 32.58 31.42
N PHE A 378 -12.03 31.98 30.22
CA PHE A 378 -11.52 30.62 30.00
C PHE A 378 -12.26 29.56 30.83
N THR A 379 -13.58 29.66 30.97
CA THR A 379 -14.38 28.66 31.69
C THR A 379 -14.68 27.47 30.83
N HIS A 380 -14.68 27.63 29.51
CA HIS A 380 -14.83 26.53 28.53
C HIS A 380 -13.45 26.04 28.08
N PRO A 381 -13.21 24.70 28.04
CA PRO A 381 -11.95 24.17 27.56
C PRO A 381 -11.76 24.48 26.09
N LEU A 382 -10.55 24.91 25.72
CA LEU A 382 -10.15 25.07 24.32
C LEU A 382 -10.23 23.71 23.62
N GLY A 383 -11.00 23.62 22.53
CA GLY A 383 -11.04 22.41 21.71
C GLY A 383 -12.33 21.62 21.70
N GLY A 384 -13.40 22.14 22.25
CA GLY A 384 -14.75 21.60 22.07
C GLY A 384 -15.29 21.98 20.68
N GLY A 385 -15.30 21.02 19.74
CA GLY A 385 -15.88 21.13 18.42
C GLY A 385 -15.46 19.93 17.60
#